data_472f3a5d400b092f80f13eccf0346890
#
_entry.id   472f3a5d400b092f80f13eccf0346890
#
_cell.length_a   1.000
_cell.length_b   1.000
_cell.length_c   1.000
_cell.angle_alpha   90.00
_cell.angle_beta   90.00
_cell.angle_gamma   90.00
#
_symmetry.space_group_name_H-M   'P 1'
#
loop_
_entity.id
_entity.type
_entity.pdbx_description
1 polymer ?
#
loop_
_entity_poly.entity_id
_entity_poly.type
_entity_poly.pdbx_seq_one_letter_code
_entity_poly.pdbx_strand_id
1 'polypeptide(L)'
;MIIRSKSFDRIGGLVGNRIDAFKEHLINLERSPSTIESYVGAVKMFFQRYDEMTKENMVDFKQWQMELHQPKTAALRCVAMNVYCDFINKPECRVKGIRLPKKNCVENVISMKEYKHLLACLEADEKRKIYYMIKFLAGTGCRASELVKLEKECLQTGEFTMWTKGKIRRILIPRNLIKESREYFETVPSEFLFPNKYGKQMSTSGVGSQIKKYGLRYGIRDEVLHPHAFRHLFAIHFLKQNKNIALLSDLLGHESLNTTAIYLRLSAAEQKKQLDKTVNW
;
A
#
# COMPACT_ATOMS: atom_id res chain seq x y z
N MET A 1 18.24 18.04 -27.49
CA MET A 1 17.55 17.37 -28.60
C MET A 1 16.05 17.54 -28.37
N ILE A 2 15.40 18.36 -29.16
CA ILE A 2 14.04 18.85 -28.93
C ILE A 2 13.06 17.73 -29.32
N ILE A 3 12.33 17.21 -28.31
CA ILE A 3 11.25 16.24 -28.54
C ILE A 3 10.09 17.01 -29.18
N ARG A 4 9.87 16.81 -30.46
CA ARG A 4 8.70 17.32 -31.18
C ARG A 4 7.44 16.70 -30.55
N SER A 5 6.58 17.55 -30.00
CA SER A 5 5.20 17.24 -29.67
C SER A 5 4.45 16.87 -30.95
N LYS A 6 4.35 15.59 -31.27
CA LYS A 6 3.42 15.13 -32.29
C LYS A 6 2.02 15.13 -31.71
N SER A 7 1.15 15.84 -32.37
CA SER A 7 -0.23 16.13 -32.06
C SER A 7 -1.03 14.89 -31.63
N PHE A 8 -1.69 15.05 -30.51
CA PHE A 8 -2.62 14.12 -29.84
C PHE A 8 -3.82 13.69 -30.73
N ASP A 9 -4.04 14.35 -31.87
CA ASP A 9 -5.27 14.22 -32.66
C ASP A 9 -5.28 13.06 -33.69
N ARG A 10 -4.16 12.40 -33.97
CA ARG A 10 -4.11 11.27 -34.91
C ARG A 10 -4.15 9.88 -34.28
N ILE A 11 -3.89 9.74 -32.98
CA ILE A 11 -3.91 8.48 -32.25
C ILE A 11 -5.31 8.21 -31.64
N GLY A 12 -6.22 9.20 -31.69
CA GLY A 12 -7.45 9.28 -30.91
C GLY A 12 -8.53 8.23 -31.22
N GLY A 13 -8.59 7.66 -32.40
CA GLY A 13 -9.68 6.75 -32.75
C GLY A 13 -9.36 5.28 -32.53
N LEU A 14 -8.32 4.76 -33.17
CA LEU A 14 -8.01 3.32 -33.19
C LEU A 14 -7.32 2.84 -31.89
N VAL A 15 -6.40 3.63 -31.33
CA VAL A 15 -5.71 3.28 -30.09
C VAL A 15 -6.63 3.47 -28.88
N GLY A 16 -7.47 4.50 -28.87
CA GLY A 16 -8.50 4.72 -27.85
C GLY A 16 -9.44 3.53 -27.73
N ASN A 17 -10.04 3.10 -28.83
CA ASN A 17 -10.94 1.94 -28.88
C ASN A 17 -10.25 0.65 -28.43
N ARG A 18 -8.95 0.45 -28.74
CA ARG A 18 -8.19 -0.73 -28.27
C ARG A 18 -7.91 -0.69 -26.78
N ILE A 19 -7.66 0.49 -26.22
CA ILE A 19 -7.45 0.65 -24.78
C ILE A 19 -8.74 0.40 -23.99
N ASP A 20 -9.88 0.85 -24.50
CA ASP A 20 -11.18 0.59 -23.89
C ASP A 20 -11.54 -0.89 -23.98
N ALA A 21 -11.32 -1.53 -25.12
CA ALA A 21 -11.48 -2.99 -25.26
C ALA A 21 -10.54 -3.78 -24.33
N PHE A 22 -9.30 -3.32 -24.14
CA PHE A 22 -8.39 -3.92 -23.17
C PHE A 22 -8.89 -3.75 -21.72
N LYS A 23 -9.46 -2.59 -21.39
CA LYS A 23 -10.07 -2.36 -20.08
C LYS A 23 -11.21 -3.33 -19.83
N GLU A 24 -12.11 -3.53 -20.80
CA GLU A 24 -13.20 -4.50 -20.73
C GLU A 24 -12.68 -5.93 -20.58
N HIS A 25 -11.64 -6.30 -21.35
CA HIS A 25 -10.98 -7.58 -21.21
C HIS A 25 -10.46 -7.82 -19.78
N LEU A 26 -9.84 -6.81 -19.15
CA LEU A 26 -9.36 -6.90 -17.77
C LEU A 26 -10.53 -7.01 -16.76
N ILE A 27 -11.66 -6.39 -17.03
CA ILE A 27 -12.90 -6.51 -16.23
C ILE A 27 -13.41 -7.96 -16.33
N ASN A 28 -13.49 -8.52 -17.54
CA ASN A 28 -13.92 -9.89 -17.77
C ASN A 28 -12.98 -10.93 -17.14
N LEU A 29 -11.70 -10.58 -16.97
CA LEU A 29 -10.73 -11.36 -16.19
C LEU A 29 -10.84 -11.11 -14.66
N GLU A 30 -11.87 -10.44 -14.20
CA GLU A 30 -12.14 -10.11 -12.78
C GLU A 30 -10.96 -9.44 -12.07
N ARG A 31 -10.18 -8.62 -12.81
CA ARG A 31 -9.07 -7.87 -12.20
C ARG A 31 -9.60 -6.76 -11.29
N SER A 32 -8.89 -6.50 -10.19
CA SER A 32 -9.26 -5.42 -9.28
C SER A 32 -9.21 -4.05 -9.97
N PRO A 33 -10.07 -3.07 -9.59
CA PRO A 33 -10.07 -1.73 -10.19
C PRO A 33 -8.69 -1.07 -10.23
N SER A 34 -7.90 -1.21 -9.15
CA SER A 34 -6.54 -0.66 -9.08
C SER A 34 -5.56 -1.36 -10.05
N THR A 35 -5.74 -2.66 -10.29
CA THR A 35 -4.94 -3.40 -11.28
C THR A 35 -5.30 -2.93 -12.69
N ILE A 36 -6.60 -2.77 -12.97
CA ILE A 36 -7.09 -2.29 -14.27
C ILE A 36 -6.52 -0.90 -14.56
N GLU A 37 -6.61 0.03 -13.60
CA GLU A 37 -6.08 1.38 -13.74
C GLU A 37 -4.56 1.38 -14.00
N SER A 38 -3.81 0.57 -13.24
CA SER A 38 -2.35 0.45 -13.39
C SER A 38 -1.96 -0.11 -14.76
N TYR A 39 -2.69 -1.14 -15.26
CA TYR A 39 -2.39 -1.78 -16.53
C TYR A 39 -2.75 -0.89 -17.71
N VAL A 40 -3.93 -0.29 -17.67
CA VAL A 40 -4.36 0.69 -18.68
C VAL A 40 -3.42 1.90 -18.71
N GLY A 41 -2.99 2.38 -17.54
CA GLY A 41 -2.01 3.46 -17.43
C GLY A 41 -0.66 3.12 -18.08
N ALA A 42 -0.17 1.89 -17.92
CA ALA A 42 1.07 1.44 -18.56
C ALA A 42 0.94 1.39 -20.10
N VAL A 43 -0.20 0.90 -20.62
CA VAL A 43 -0.47 0.86 -22.07
C VAL A 43 -0.58 2.27 -22.65
N LYS A 44 -1.29 3.18 -21.98
CA LYS A 44 -1.35 4.60 -22.40
C LYS A 44 0.04 5.23 -22.45
N MET A 45 0.87 5.01 -21.44
CA MET A 45 2.24 5.52 -21.38
C MET A 45 3.12 4.95 -22.51
N PHE A 46 2.93 3.70 -22.88
CA PHE A 46 3.62 3.09 -24.01
C PHE A 46 3.27 3.81 -25.31
N PHE A 47 1.99 3.97 -25.63
CA PHE A 47 1.54 4.60 -26.89
C PHE A 47 1.70 6.12 -26.93
N GLN A 48 2.02 6.76 -25.80
CA GLN A 48 2.50 8.16 -25.81
C GLN A 48 3.91 8.31 -26.41
N ARG A 49 4.71 7.23 -26.38
CA ARG A 49 6.11 7.23 -26.82
C ARG A 49 6.33 6.47 -28.13
N TYR A 50 5.57 5.41 -28.37
CA TYR A 50 5.73 4.52 -29.52
C TYR A 50 4.41 4.41 -30.29
N ASP A 51 4.50 4.47 -31.62
CA ASP A 51 3.33 4.36 -32.51
C ASP A 51 2.86 2.89 -32.67
N GLU A 52 3.79 1.92 -32.54
CA GLU A 52 3.52 0.50 -32.78
C GLU A 52 4.06 -0.42 -31.68
N MET A 53 3.34 -1.54 -31.49
CA MET A 53 3.77 -2.63 -30.62
C MET A 53 4.71 -3.54 -31.40
N THR A 54 6.01 -3.38 -31.20
CA THR A 54 7.07 -4.23 -31.72
C THR A 54 7.94 -4.75 -30.58
N LYS A 55 8.74 -5.78 -30.85
CA LYS A 55 9.68 -6.31 -29.86
C LYS A 55 10.71 -5.27 -29.44
N GLU A 56 11.22 -4.51 -30.39
CA GLU A 56 12.22 -3.47 -30.19
C GLU A 56 11.67 -2.37 -29.27
N ASN A 57 10.48 -1.86 -29.58
CA ASN A 57 9.81 -0.84 -28.77
C ASN A 57 9.50 -1.33 -27.34
N MET A 58 9.18 -2.62 -27.18
CA MET A 58 8.96 -3.22 -25.85
C MET A 58 10.25 -3.36 -25.04
N VAL A 59 11.37 -3.67 -25.68
CA VAL A 59 12.68 -3.73 -25.03
C VAL A 59 13.13 -2.31 -24.60
N ASP A 60 12.98 -1.32 -25.50
CA ASP A 60 13.30 0.07 -25.19
C ASP A 60 12.39 0.63 -24.08
N PHE A 61 11.08 0.35 -24.14
CA PHE A 61 10.15 0.72 -23.07
C PHE A 61 10.59 0.16 -21.70
N LYS A 62 10.97 -1.12 -21.65
CA LYS A 62 11.46 -1.74 -20.42
C LYS A 62 12.70 -1.02 -19.90
N GLN A 63 13.68 -0.74 -20.75
CA GLN A 63 14.90 -0.03 -20.37
C GLN A 63 14.58 1.36 -19.85
N TRP A 64 13.77 2.12 -20.59
CA TRP A 64 13.30 3.44 -20.18
C TRP A 64 12.61 3.43 -18.82
N GLN A 65 11.76 2.42 -18.55
CA GLN A 65 11.10 2.28 -17.25
C GLN A 65 12.10 1.99 -16.12
N MET A 66 13.14 1.21 -16.38
CA MET A 66 14.18 0.90 -15.39
C MET A 66 15.07 2.10 -15.06
N GLU A 67 15.28 3.00 -16.01
CA GLU A 67 16.06 4.24 -15.82
C GLU A 67 15.32 5.28 -14.97
N LEU A 68 14.01 5.42 -15.18
CA LEU A 68 13.22 6.49 -14.56
C LEU A 68 12.51 6.10 -13.29
N HIS A 69 12.32 4.81 -13.03
CA HIS A 69 11.45 4.35 -11.94
C HIS A 69 12.12 3.29 -11.07
N GLN A 70 11.58 3.17 -9.84
CA GLN A 70 11.97 2.08 -8.96
C GLN A 70 11.73 0.71 -9.63
N PRO A 71 12.61 -0.28 -9.43
CA PRO A 71 12.54 -1.59 -10.10
C PRO A 71 11.18 -2.27 -9.97
N LYS A 72 10.49 -2.10 -8.84
CA LYS A 72 9.15 -2.66 -8.62
C LYS A 72 8.09 -2.04 -9.54
N THR A 73 8.16 -0.74 -9.78
CA THR A 73 7.24 -0.02 -10.68
C THR A 73 7.51 -0.43 -12.13
N ALA A 74 8.79 -0.48 -12.54
CA ALA A 74 9.17 -0.93 -13.86
C ALA A 74 8.71 -2.38 -14.11
N ALA A 75 8.88 -3.28 -13.14
CA ALA A 75 8.43 -4.66 -13.23
C ALA A 75 6.91 -4.77 -13.42
N LEU A 76 6.13 -4.00 -12.64
CA LEU A 76 4.66 -3.99 -12.77
C LEU A 76 4.22 -3.54 -14.17
N ARG A 77 4.83 -2.46 -14.68
CA ARG A 77 4.52 -1.95 -16.03
C ARG A 77 4.89 -2.94 -17.14
N CYS A 78 6.02 -3.64 -17.01
CA CYS A 78 6.39 -4.71 -17.94
C CYS A 78 5.37 -5.88 -17.90
N VAL A 79 4.88 -6.25 -16.72
CA VAL A 79 3.82 -7.26 -16.60
C VAL A 79 2.54 -6.78 -17.30
N ALA A 80 2.12 -5.53 -17.06
CA ALA A 80 0.95 -4.94 -17.71
C ALA A 80 1.07 -4.98 -19.24
N MET A 81 2.23 -4.61 -19.79
CA MET A 81 2.50 -4.63 -21.22
C MET A 81 2.52 -6.05 -21.79
N ASN A 82 3.06 -7.03 -21.07
CA ASN A 82 3.02 -8.43 -21.50
C ASN A 82 1.57 -8.95 -21.59
N VAL A 83 0.70 -8.59 -20.60
CA VAL A 83 -0.73 -8.93 -20.67
C VAL A 83 -1.41 -8.24 -21.87
N TYR A 84 -1.02 -7.01 -22.18
CA TYR A 84 -1.52 -6.33 -23.37
C TYR A 84 -1.04 -6.98 -24.66
N CYS A 85 0.22 -7.45 -24.74
CA CYS A 85 0.72 -8.21 -25.90
C CYS A 85 -0.11 -9.48 -26.13
N ASP A 86 -0.47 -10.21 -25.06
CA ASP A 86 -1.31 -11.39 -25.14
C ASP A 86 -2.73 -11.04 -25.65
N PHE A 87 -3.31 -9.95 -25.14
CA PHE A 87 -4.62 -9.45 -25.56
C PHE A 87 -4.69 -9.11 -27.06
N ILE A 88 -3.62 -8.53 -27.62
CA ILE A 88 -3.57 -8.18 -29.07
C ILE A 88 -2.99 -9.28 -29.94
N ASN A 89 -2.84 -10.51 -29.42
CA ASN A 89 -2.25 -11.68 -30.12
C ASN A 89 -0.84 -11.43 -30.69
N LYS A 90 0.02 -10.72 -29.91
CA LYS A 90 1.44 -10.50 -30.24
C LYS A 90 2.37 -11.00 -29.11
N PRO A 91 2.33 -12.31 -28.75
CA PRO A 91 3.14 -12.86 -27.66
C PRO A 91 4.65 -12.75 -27.91
N GLU A 92 5.08 -12.66 -29.17
CA GLU A 92 6.47 -12.45 -29.59
C GLU A 92 7.04 -11.11 -29.10
N CYS A 93 6.18 -10.11 -28.91
CA CYS A 93 6.59 -8.80 -28.40
C CYS A 93 6.84 -8.80 -26.87
N ARG A 94 6.43 -9.85 -26.13
CA ARG A 94 6.61 -9.91 -24.67
C ARG A 94 8.09 -9.79 -24.27
N VAL A 95 8.34 -9.05 -23.20
CA VAL A 95 9.69 -8.89 -22.61
C VAL A 95 9.85 -9.77 -21.38
N LYS A 96 11.08 -10.18 -21.12
CA LYS A 96 11.44 -10.92 -19.91
C LYS A 96 11.19 -10.05 -18.67
N GLY A 97 10.53 -10.63 -17.67
CA GLY A 97 10.26 -9.95 -16.40
C GLY A 97 11.53 -9.44 -15.71
N ILE A 98 11.39 -8.37 -14.93
CA ILE A 98 12.48 -7.82 -14.11
C ILE A 98 12.54 -8.63 -12.82
N ARG A 99 13.69 -9.24 -12.53
CA ARG A 99 13.92 -9.92 -11.26
C ARG A 99 14.10 -8.90 -10.16
N LEU A 100 13.22 -8.93 -9.19
CA LEU A 100 13.34 -8.08 -8.01
C LEU A 100 14.12 -8.81 -6.91
N PRO A 101 15.07 -8.16 -6.24
CA PRO A 101 15.72 -8.74 -5.07
C PRO A 101 14.65 -9.02 -3.99
N LYS A 102 14.74 -10.17 -3.33
CA LYS A 102 13.88 -10.46 -2.18
C LYS A 102 14.29 -9.52 -1.05
N LYS A 103 13.33 -8.72 -0.53
CA LYS A 103 13.58 -7.94 0.67
C LYS A 103 13.82 -8.88 1.84
N ASN A 104 14.99 -8.74 2.46
CA ASN A 104 15.40 -9.60 3.57
C ASN A 104 14.94 -9.09 4.94
N CYS A 105 14.52 -7.83 5.06
CA CYS A 105 13.97 -7.24 6.28
C CYS A 105 12.97 -6.14 5.94
N VAL A 106 12.21 -5.71 6.94
CA VAL A 106 11.33 -4.54 6.82
C VAL A 106 12.17 -3.29 7.05
N GLU A 107 12.25 -2.45 6.03
CA GLU A 107 12.92 -1.15 6.07
C GLU A 107 11.91 -0.03 6.35
N ASN A 108 12.40 1.14 6.75
CA ASN A 108 11.60 2.34 6.95
C ASN A 108 10.40 2.12 7.90
N VAL A 109 10.66 1.46 9.02
CA VAL A 109 9.68 1.33 10.10
C VAL A 109 9.76 2.57 11.00
N ILE A 110 8.61 3.13 11.34
CA ILE A 110 8.55 4.18 12.36
C ILE A 110 8.99 3.60 13.71
N SER A 111 9.93 4.26 14.37
CA SER A 111 10.39 3.83 15.70
C SER A 111 9.33 4.13 16.75
N MET A 112 9.36 3.43 17.90
CA MET A 112 8.47 3.72 19.01
C MET A 112 8.66 5.13 19.56
N LYS A 113 9.88 5.68 19.47
CA LYS A 113 10.18 7.06 19.87
C LYS A 113 9.47 8.06 18.95
N GLU A 114 9.61 7.89 17.63
CA GLU A 114 8.92 8.73 16.62
C GLU A 114 7.40 8.62 16.74
N TYR A 115 6.88 7.39 16.93
CA TYR A 115 5.44 7.16 17.12
C TYR A 115 4.89 7.89 18.35
N LYS A 116 5.55 7.77 19.51
CA LYS A 116 5.15 8.46 20.74
C LYS A 116 5.24 9.98 20.60
N HIS A 117 6.30 10.47 19.97
CA HIS A 117 6.47 11.90 19.71
C HIS A 117 5.34 12.43 18.81
N LEU A 118 5.03 11.72 17.71
CA LEU A 118 3.94 12.08 16.81
C LEU A 118 2.60 12.16 17.53
N LEU A 119 2.29 11.18 18.38
CA LEU A 119 1.06 11.19 19.17
C LEU A 119 1.00 12.36 20.16
N ALA A 120 2.08 12.64 20.87
CA ALA A 120 2.15 13.75 21.82
C ALA A 120 1.93 15.11 21.13
N CYS A 121 2.53 15.32 19.96
CA CYS A 121 2.33 16.54 19.17
C CYS A 121 0.88 16.68 18.67
N LEU A 122 0.28 15.57 18.20
CA LEU A 122 -1.11 15.55 17.75
C LEU A 122 -2.11 15.81 18.87
N GLU A 123 -1.82 15.33 20.06
CA GLU A 123 -2.62 15.56 21.27
C GLU A 123 -2.51 17.03 21.71
N ALA A 124 -1.31 17.58 21.77
CA ALA A 124 -1.08 18.99 22.12
C ALA A 124 -1.74 19.97 21.12
N ASP A 125 -1.77 19.63 19.84
CA ASP A 125 -2.44 20.41 18.77
C ASP A 125 -3.94 20.08 18.64
N GLU A 126 -4.51 19.27 19.53
CA GLU A 126 -5.93 18.82 19.53
C GLU A 126 -6.37 18.17 18.20
N LYS A 127 -5.45 17.53 17.49
CA LYS A 127 -5.74 16.85 16.22
C LYS A 127 -6.28 15.44 16.46
N ARG A 128 -7.33 15.31 17.28
CA ARG A 128 -7.90 14.05 17.77
C ARG A 128 -8.21 13.04 16.68
N LYS A 129 -8.75 13.49 15.54
CA LYS A 129 -9.04 12.59 14.41
C LYS A 129 -7.78 11.87 13.91
N ILE A 130 -6.69 12.60 13.68
CA ILE A 130 -5.44 12.02 13.17
C ILE A 130 -4.75 11.20 14.25
N TYR A 131 -4.83 11.65 15.50
CA TYR A 131 -4.34 10.94 16.68
C TYR A 131 -4.95 9.54 16.74
N TYR A 132 -6.27 9.42 16.72
CA TYR A 132 -6.94 8.12 16.75
C TYR A 132 -6.74 7.31 15.46
N MET A 133 -6.70 7.97 14.30
CA MET A 133 -6.38 7.30 13.03
C MET A 133 -5.04 6.55 13.11
N ILE A 134 -4.00 7.20 13.64
CA ILE A 134 -2.67 6.63 13.82
C ILE A 134 -2.70 5.53 14.90
N LYS A 135 -3.41 5.75 16.00
CA LYS A 135 -3.55 4.74 17.07
C LYS A 135 -4.26 3.48 16.57
N PHE A 136 -5.31 3.61 15.77
CA PHE A 136 -6.01 2.48 15.18
C PHE A 136 -5.12 1.70 14.21
N LEU A 137 -4.39 2.39 13.33
CA LEU A 137 -3.41 1.73 12.44
C LEU A 137 -2.34 0.96 13.22
N ALA A 138 -1.77 1.57 14.25
CA ALA A 138 -0.72 0.97 15.06
C ALA A 138 -1.24 -0.06 16.08
N GLY A 139 -2.48 0.07 16.54
CA GLY A 139 -3.07 -0.82 17.53
C GLY A 139 -3.78 -2.05 16.97
N THR A 140 -4.23 -1.99 15.71
CA THR A 140 -4.93 -3.11 15.05
C THR A 140 -4.14 -3.72 13.90
N GLY A 141 -3.14 -3.01 13.39
CA GLY A 141 -2.40 -3.41 12.20
C GLY A 141 -3.24 -3.42 10.92
N CYS A 142 -4.42 -2.81 10.89
CA CYS A 142 -5.29 -2.79 9.72
C CYS A 142 -4.66 -2.01 8.55
N ARG A 143 -5.10 -2.31 7.32
CA ARG A 143 -4.70 -1.55 6.12
C ARG A 143 -5.48 -0.23 6.05
N ALA A 144 -4.95 0.77 5.35
CA ALA A 144 -5.68 2.04 5.13
C ALA A 144 -7.07 1.83 4.50
N SER A 145 -7.19 0.87 3.57
CA SER A 145 -8.46 0.51 2.94
C SER A 145 -9.46 -0.18 3.88
N GLU A 146 -8.96 -0.75 4.98
CA GLU A 146 -9.75 -1.35 6.05
C GLU A 146 -10.13 -0.28 7.07
N LEU A 147 -9.17 0.57 7.46
CA LEU A 147 -9.37 1.67 8.41
C LEU A 147 -10.53 2.60 8.02
N VAL A 148 -10.59 3.00 6.74
CA VAL A 148 -11.61 3.93 6.26
C VAL A 148 -13.02 3.37 6.25
N LYS A 149 -13.16 2.05 6.43
CA LYS A 149 -14.43 1.34 6.51
C LYS A 149 -14.88 1.05 7.93
N LEU A 150 -14.07 1.36 8.93
CA LEU A 150 -14.45 1.12 10.32
C LEU A 150 -15.64 2.00 10.70
N GLU A 151 -16.68 1.35 11.22
CA GLU A 151 -17.92 1.96 11.67
C GLU A 151 -17.96 2.00 13.21
N LYS A 152 -18.81 2.89 13.75
CA LYS A 152 -18.95 3.06 15.22
C LYS A 152 -19.36 1.78 15.94
N GLU A 153 -20.12 0.91 15.29
CA GLU A 153 -20.54 -0.37 15.84
C GLU A 153 -19.35 -1.22 16.32
N CYS A 154 -18.21 -1.12 15.63
CA CYS A 154 -17.01 -1.87 16.02
C CYS A 154 -16.46 -1.49 17.42
N LEU A 155 -16.82 -0.32 17.95
CA LEU A 155 -16.46 0.09 19.31
C LEU A 155 -17.36 -0.58 20.38
N GLN A 156 -18.49 -1.13 19.98
CA GLN A 156 -19.38 -1.88 20.84
C GLN A 156 -19.00 -3.37 20.85
N THR A 157 -18.80 -3.93 19.65
CA THR A 157 -18.49 -5.35 19.45
C THR A 157 -17.02 -5.70 19.75
N GLY A 158 -16.11 -4.73 19.62
CA GLY A 158 -14.66 -4.93 19.72
C GLY A 158 -14.04 -5.51 18.45
N GLU A 159 -14.81 -5.65 17.38
CA GLU A 159 -14.34 -6.17 16.10
C GLU A 159 -15.07 -5.55 14.92
N PHE A 160 -14.44 -5.61 13.76
CA PHE A 160 -15.03 -5.23 12.49
C PHE A 160 -14.79 -6.32 11.45
N THR A 161 -15.86 -6.77 10.81
CA THR A 161 -15.84 -7.84 9.81
C THR A 161 -16.22 -7.31 8.44
N MET A 162 -15.43 -7.65 7.43
CA MET A 162 -15.72 -7.28 6.04
C MET A 162 -15.42 -8.41 5.07
N TRP A 163 -16.08 -8.41 3.93
CA TRP A 163 -15.75 -9.26 2.81
C TRP A 163 -14.63 -8.63 1.96
N THR A 164 -13.59 -9.40 1.69
CA THR A 164 -12.46 -8.96 0.87
C THR A 164 -11.98 -10.11 -0.01
N LYS A 165 -12.11 -9.99 -1.32
CA LYS A 165 -11.66 -10.99 -2.31
C LYS A 165 -12.15 -12.41 -2.00
N GLY A 166 -13.45 -12.57 -1.71
CA GLY A 166 -14.06 -13.87 -1.42
C GLY A 166 -13.74 -14.47 -0.04
N LYS A 167 -13.12 -13.71 0.86
CA LYS A 167 -12.78 -14.13 2.23
C LYS A 167 -13.34 -13.16 3.25
N ILE A 168 -13.66 -13.69 4.43
CA ILE A 168 -14.02 -12.87 5.60
C ILE A 168 -12.74 -12.35 6.22
N ARG A 169 -12.64 -11.03 6.33
CA ARG A 169 -11.56 -10.35 7.06
C ARG A 169 -12.14 -9.77 8.36
N ARG A 170 -11.61 -10.22 9.48
CA ARG A 170 -11.94 -9.71 10.81
C ARG A 170 -10.79 -8.85 11.36
N ILE A 171 -11.10 -7.69 11.89
CA ILE A 171 -10.17 -6.77 12.55
C ILE A 171 -10.58 -6.69 14.00
N LEU A 172 -9.70 -7.09 14.91
CA LEU A 172 -9.92 -6.99 16.35
C LEU A 172 -9.41 -5.65 16.86
N ILE A 173 -10.19 -4.99 17.72
CA ILE A 173 -9.86 -3.69 18.29
C ILE A 173 -9.52 -3.89 19.78
N PRO A 174 -8.32 -3.51 20.24
CA PRO A 174 -7.94 -3.66 21.64
C PRO A 174 -8.88 -2.89 22.59
N ARG A 175 -9.28 -3.51 23.68
CA ARG A 175 -10.21 -2.92 24.67
C ARG A 175 -9.75 -1.55 25.18
N ASN A 176 -8.45 -1.38 25.42
CA ASN A 176 -7.91 -0.09 25.87
C ASN A 176 -8.09 1.01 24.83
N LEU A 177 -7.93 0.68 23.54
CA LEU A 177 -8.14 1.63 22.45
C LEU A 177 -9.61 2.02 22.33
N ILE A 178 -10.53 1.07 22.49
CA ILE A 178 -11.97 1.34 22.54
C ILE A 178 -12.31 2.29 23.70
N LYS A 179 -11.84 1.95 24.92
CA LYS A 179 -12.12 2.75 26.12
C LYS A 179 -11.64 4.19 25.95
N GLU A 180 -10.43 4.37 25.46
CA GLU A 180 -9.81 5.69 25.29
C GLU A 180 -10.49 6.53 24.19
N SER A 181 -10.95 5.90 23.12
CA SER A 181 -11.47 6.60 21.93
C SER A 181 -12.97 6.82 21.93
N ARG A 182 -13.72 6.15 22.80
CA ARG A 182 -15.20 6.14 22.79
C ARG A 182 -15.79 7.54 22.87
N GLU A 183 -15.39 8.32 23.88
CA GLU A 183 -15.90 9.69 24.09
C GLU A 183 -15.70 10.56 22.83
N TYR A 184 -14.52 10.48 22.22
CA TYR A 184 -14.25 11.22 20.98
C TYR A 184 -15.17 10.79 19.83
N PHE A 185 -15.31 9.48 19.60
CA PHE A 185 -16.13 9.01 18.48
C PHE A 185 -17.62 9.21 18.69
N GLU A 186 -18.12 9.37 19.92
CA GLU A 186 -19.49 9.77 20.19
C GLU A 186 -19.76 11.17 19.65
N THR A 187 -18.80 12.08 19.64
CA THR A 187 -18.94 13.43 19.09
C THR A 187 -18.86 13.50 17.55
N VAL A 188 -18.39 12.45 16.87
CA VAL A 188 -18.26 12.42 15.40
C VAL A 188 -19.64 12.21 14.75
N PRO A 189 -20.18 13.14 13.93
CA PRO A 189 -21.49 13.01 13.32
C PRO A 189 -21.46 12.13 12.06
N SER A 190 -21.11 10.85 12.19
CA SER A 190 -20.98 9.89 11.09
C SER A 190 -21.06 8.47 11.63
N GLU A 191 -21.50 7.51 10.82
CA GLU A 191 -21.38 6.08 11.10
C GLU A 191 -19.90 5.62 11.07
N PHE A 192 -19.10 6.21 10.17
CA PHE A 192 -17.67 5.89 10.06
C PHE A 192 -16.85 6.54 11.19
N LEU A 193 -15.85 5.82 11.69
CA LEU A 193 -14.92 6.37 12.68
C LEU A 193 -14.08 7.53 12.09
N PHE A 194 -13.71 7.41 10.82
CA PHE A 194 -12.83 8.39 10.15
C PHE A 194 -13.49 8.96 8.90
N PRO A 195 -14.55 9.77 9.04
CA PRO A 195 -15.25 10.34 7.89
C PRO A 195 -14.41 11.41 7.20
N ASN A 196 -14.73 11.70 5.94
CA ASN A 196 -14.24 12.89 5.26
C ASN A 196 -14.99 14.15 5.75
N LYS A 197 -14.71 15.32 5.16
CA LYS A 197 -15.36 16.60 5.54
C LYS A 197 -16.87 16.64 5.30
N TYR A 198 -17.41 15.68 4.56
CA TYR A 198 -18.83 15.57 4.25
C TYR A 198 -19.54 14.48 5.08
N GLY A 199 -18.90 13.93 6.10
CA GLY A 199 -19.44 12.83 6.91
C GLY A 199 -19.40 11.45 6.25
N LYS A 200 -18.89 11.34 5.00
CA LYS A 200 -18.81 10.08 4.24
C LYS A 200 -17.46 9.40 4.44
N GLN A 201 -17.35 8.15 3.98
CA GLN A 201 -16.12 7.39 4.02
C GLN A 201 -14.93 8.18 3.42
N MET A 202 -13.80 8.22 4.14
CA MET A 202 -12.57 8.84 3.67
C MET A 202 -11.89 7.97 2.60
N SER A 203 -11.16 8.58 1.67
CA SER A 203 -10.32 7.85 0.73
C SER A 203 -9.01 7.36 1.39
N THR A 204 -8.46 6.26 0.90
CA THR A 204 -7.16 5.75 1.37
C THR A 204 -6.01 6.73 1.13
N SER A 205 -6.04 7.47 0.02
CA SER A 205 -5.09 8.55 -0.27
C SER A 205 -5.22 9.70 0.73
N GLY A 206 -6.44 10.00 1.18
CA GLY A 206 -6.70 10.98 2.23
C GLY A 206 -6.05 10.61 3.56
N VAL A 207 -6.08 9.31 3.94
CA VAL A 207 -5.37 8.81 5.13
C VAL A 207 -3.87 9.06 5.00
N GLY A 208 -3.26 8.66 3.89
CA GLY A 208 -1.83 8.87 3.63
C GLY A 208 -1.44 10.35 3.66
N SER A 209 -2.23 11.21 2.98
CA SER A 209 -1.98 12.65 2.93
C SER A 209 -2.05 13.31 4.30
N GLN A 210 -3.00 12.91 5.15
CA GLN A 210 -3.11 13.43 6.52
C GLN A 210 -1.90 12.99 7.37
N ILE A 211 -1.53 11.71 7.33
CA ILE A 211 -0.35 11.20 8.05
C ILE A 211 0.91 11.97 7.62
N LYS A 212 1.12 12.12 6.30
CA LYS A 212 2.28 12.83 5.76
C LYS A 212 2.30 14.30 6.19
N LYS A 213 1.17 15.00 6.05
CA LYS A 213 1.03 16.41 6.42
C LYS A 213 1.45 16.69 7.87
N TYR A 214 0.87 15.94 8.80
CA TYR A 214 1.14 16.17 10.23
C TYR A 214 2.50 15.59 10.66
N GLY A 215 2.89 14.43 10.10
CA GLY A 215 4.19 13.85 10.42
C GLY A 215 5.36 14.75 10.03
N LEU A 216 5.33 15.33 8.82
CA LEU A 216 6.34 16.30 8.38
C LEU A 216 6.33 17.56 9.27
N ARG A 217 5.15 18.07 9.63
CA ARG A 217 5.02 19.23 10.54
C ARG A 217 5.71 18.99 11.88
N TYR A 218 5.70 17.76 12.38
CA TYR A 218 6.28 17.40 13.68
C TYR A 218 7.67 16.76 13.56
N GLY A 219 8.35 16.92 12.41
CA GLY A 219 9.73 16.51 12.21
C GLY A 219 9.93 15.00 12.11
N ILE A 220 8.90 14.24 11.74
CA ILE A 220 9.02 12.81 11.47
C ILE A 220 9.55 12.60 10.05
N ARG A 221 10.43 11.63 9.86
CA ARG A 221 11.01 11.27 8.55
C ARG A 221 9.95 10.90 7.52
N ASP A 222 10.06 11.43 6.29
CA ASP A 222 9.07 11.19 5.21
C ASP A 222 8.90 9.70 4.87
N GLU A 223 9.98 8.93 4.91
CA GLU A 223 10.01 7.51 4.53
C GLU A 223 9.11 6.63 5.39
N VAL A 224 8.75 7.08 6.60
CA VAL A 224 7.89 6.33 7.53
C VAL A 224 6.48 6.91 7.64
N LEU A 225 6.17 7.98 6.90
CA LEU A 225 4.88 8.68 6.96
C LEU A 225 3.84 8.11 6.00
N HIS A 226 3.57 6.83 6.14
CA HIS A 226 2.54 6.12 5.38
C HIS A 226 1.84 5.06 6.25
N PRO A 227 0.58 4.69 5.94
CA PRO A 227 -0.20 3.77 6.78
C PRO A 227 0.48 2.42 7.05
N HIS A 228 1.22 1.89 6.08
CA HIS A 228 1.92 0.62 6.25
C HIS A 228 3.05 0.66 7.29
N ALA A 229 3.66 1.83 7.54
CA ALA A 229 4.68 1.96 8.59
C ALA A 229 4.13 1.65 9.98
N PHE A 230 2.89 2.06 10.26
CA PHE A 230 2.22 1.77 11.54
C PHE A 230 1.79 0.30 11.64
N ARG A 231 1.40 -0.32 10.54
CA ARG A 231 1.15 -1.76 10.48
C ARG A 231 2.43 -2.57 10.69
N HIS A 232 3.56 -2.11 10.17
CA HIS A 232 4.88 -2.71 10.44
C HIS A 232 5.25 -2.55 11.92
N LEU A 233 4.99 -1.38 12.51
CA LEU A 233 5.17 -1.15 13.94
C LEU A 233 4.36 -2.13 14.77
N PHE A 234 3.06 -2.31 14.47
CA PHE A 234 2.20 -3.30 15.13
C PHE A 234 2.80 -4.69 15.06
N ALA A 235 3.18 -5.15 13.86
CA ALA A 235 3.70 -6.50 13.64
C ALA A 235 4.99 -6.77 14.43
N ILE A 236 5.93 -5.82 14.40
CA ILE A 236 7.20 -5.94 15.12
C ILE A 236 6.98 -5.95 16.63
N HIS A 237 6.10 -5.07 17.14
CA HIS A 237 5.79 -5.02 18.57
C HIS A 237 5.05 -6.26 19.05
N PHE A 238 4.11 -6.76 18.27
CA PHE A 238 3.41 -8.01 18.56
C PHE A 238 4.39 -9.18 18.70
N LEU A 239 5.30 -9.35 17.72
CA LEU A 239 6.28 -10.45 17.75
C LEU A 239 7.33 -10.32 18.86
N LYS A 240 7.64 -9.11 19.32
CA LYS A 240 8.51 -8.93 20.50
C LYS A 240 7.88 -9.44 21.78
N GLN A 241 6.56 -9.34 21.92
CA GLN A 241 5.83 -9.76 23.10
C GLN A 241 5.26 -11.18 22.95
N ASN A 242 4.80 -11.53 21.76
CA ASN A 242 4.20 -12.82 21.45
C ASN A 242 4.84 -13.38 20.17
N LYS A 243 5.65 -14.41 20.31
CA LYS A 243 6.41 -15.01 19.19
C LYS A 243 5.52 -15.85 18.22
N ASN A 244 4.21 -15.84 18.38
CA ASN A 244 3.29 -16.60 17.55
C ASN A 244 3.05 -15.90 16.20
N ILE A 245 3.79 -16.33 15.18
CA ILE A 245 3.70 -15.79 13.81
C ILE A 245 2.38 -16.15 13.13
N ALA A 246 1.79 -17.31 13.46
CA ALA A 246 0.51 -17.73 12.88
C ALA A 246 -0.60 -16.77 13.33
N LEU A 247 -0.68 -16.52 14.65
CA LEU A 247 -1.63 -15.55 15.20
C LEU A 247 -1.43 -14.15 14.62
N LEU A 248 -0.18 -13.69 14.47
CA LEU A 248 0.08 -12.40 13.81
C LEU A 248 -0.39 -12.39 12.34
N SER A 249 -0.17 -13.49 11.62
CA SER A 249 -0.63 -13.62 10.23
C SER A 249 -2.15 -13.48 10.11
N ASP A 250 -2.88 -14.11 11.01
CA ASP A 250 -4.35 -14.04 11.10
C ASP A 250 -4.81 -12.62 11.45
N LEU A 251 -4.22 -12.00 12.46
CA LEU A 251 -4.52 -10.62 12.87
C LEU A 251 -4.27 -9.62 11.72
N LEU A 252 -3.21 -9.82 10.95
CA LEU A 252 -2.91 -9.01 9.80
C LEU A 252 -3.75 -9.37 8.56
N GLY A 253 -4.35 -10.55 8.49
CA GLY A 253 -5.05 -11.07 7.32
C GLY A 253 -4.08 -11.22 6.14
N HIS A 254 -2.97 -11.91 6.37
CA HIS A 254 -2.05 -12.30 5.31
C HIS A 254 -2.47 -13.66 4.74
N GLU A 255 -2.49 -13.78 3.42
CA GLU A 255 -2.82 -15.04 2.74
C GLU A 255 -1.70 -16.09 2.87
N SER A 256 -0.48 -15.64 3.16
CA SER A 256 0.70 -16.51 3.29
C SER A 256 1.53 -16.10 4.50
N LEU A 257 1.93 -17.09 5.30
CA LEU A 257 2.87 -16.93 6.42
C LEU A 257 4.20 -16.33 5.95
N ASN A 258 4.61 -16.58 4.71
CA ASN A 258 5.83 -15.99 4.15
C ASN A 258 5.80 -14.47 4.13
N THR A 259 4.60 -13.86 3.99
CA THR A 259 4.44 -12.41 4.06
C THR A 259 4.68 -11.89 5.47
N THR A 260 4.36 -12.68 6.49
CA THR A 260 4.56 -12.33 7.90
C THR A 260 5.97 -12.67 8.37
N ALA A 261 6.61 -13.68 7.76
CA ALA A 261 7.97 -14.10 8.11
C ALA A 261 9.04 -13.00 7.93
N ILE A 262 8.77 -11.96 7.13
CA ILE A 262 9.67 -10.80 6.99
C ILE A 262 9.89 -10.06 8.31
N TYR A 263 8.92 -10.10 9.24
CA TYR A 263 9.04 -9.46 10.56
C TYR A 263 9.89 -10.25 11.56
N LEU A 264 10.17 -11.53 11.28
CA LEU A 264 11.09 -12.35 12.07
C LEU A 264 12.55 -12.13 11.65
N ARG A 265 12.76 -11.55 10.47
CA ARG A 265 14.10 -11.32 9.95
C ARG A 265 14.69 -10.08 10.60
N LEU A 266 15.79 -10.27 11.26
CA LEU A 266 16.56 -9.20 11.86
C LEU A 266 17.17 -8.31 10.77
N SER A 267 17.27 -7.01 11.03
CA SER A 267 18.10 -6.11 10.23
C SER A 267 19.56 -6.56 10.28
N ALA A 268 20.37 -6.17 9.28
CA ALA A 268 21.79 -6.50 9.26
C ALA A 268 22.52 -6.05 10.55
N ALA A 269 22.13 -4.90 11.11
CA ALA A 269 22.68 -4.41 12.38
C ALA A 269 22.30 -5.30 13.58
N GLU A 270 21.05 -5.77 13.63
CA GLU A 270 20.59 -6.69 14.67
C GLU A 270 21.22 -8.08 14.52
N GLN A 271 21.39 -8.56 13.28
CA GLN A 271 22.09 -9.83 12.99
C GLN A 271 23.53 -9.76 13.50
N LYS A 272 24.24 -8.68 13.18
CA LYS A 272 25.61 -8.45 13.67
C LYS A 272 25.65 -8.42 15.18
N LYS A 273 24.78 -7.67 15.83
CA LYS A 273 24.70 -7.59 17.29
C LYS A 273 24.40 -8.93 17.94
N GLN A 274 23.56 -9.79 17.33
CA GLN A 274 23.34 -11.15 17.83
C GLN A 274 24.53 -12.04 17.59
N LEU A 275 25.16 -11.95 16.41
CA LEU A 275 26.38 -12.70 16.12
C LEU A 275 27.48 -12.39 17.15
N ASP A 276 27.75 -11.09 17.38
CA ASP A 276 28.75 -10.62 18.34
C ASP A 276 28.46 -11.07 19.78
N LYS A 277 27.19 -11.32 20.14
CA LYS A 277 26.81 -11.84 21.45
C LYS A 277 26.94 -13.36 21.55
N THR A 278 26.73 -14.06 20.43
CA THR A 278 26.64 -15.53 20.42
C THR A 278 27.99 -16.17 20.17
N VAL A 279 28.83 -15.51 19.34
CA VAL A 279 30.17 -15.99 18.97
C VAL A 279 31.19 -15.23 19.82
N ASN A 280 31.43 -15.76 21.00
CA ASN A 280 32.25 -15.08 22.04
C ASN A 280 33.46 -15.93 22.47
N TRP A 281 33.91 -16.79 21.59
CA TRP A 281 35.11 -17.64 21.77
C TRP A 281 36.23 -17.22 20.87
#